data_ad4fc4146755ceb30e32a23bdba444eb
#
_entry.id   ad4fc4146755ceb30e32a23bdba444eb
#
_cell.length_a   1.000
_cell.length_b   1.000
_cell.length_c   1.000
_cell.angle_alpha   90.00
_cell.angle_beta   90.00
_cell.angle_gamma   90.00
#
_symmetry.space_group_name_H-M   'P 1'
#
loop_
_entity.id
_entity.type
_entity.pdbx_description
1 polymer ?
#
loop_
_entity_poly.entity_id
_entity_poly.type
_entity_poly.pdbx_seq_one_letter_code
_entity_poly.pdbx_strand_id
1 'polypeptide(L)'
;NRMDYRAIAVAVVVGFSLLVSGCAVTQVQVDTLADFHQSRPKSILIVPVVNKSIDVMASTSVLTTLPRQLAEKGYYVFPVNTVKALLEFEGLTDPQEVHNIPPADLAALFHSDAMLYVTIHRWTSKYVVLATKTEVDFEYRLVAADGTLLWAERENLSYSPQSDSSGNPLTDLLVMALESAVERAAPNYLPLTREANTNVFWNMHRPFPPGPYAPNYVTYYQMVAPAKLD
;
A
#
# COMPACT_ATOMS: atom_id res chain seq x y z
N ASN A 1 61.97 -15.14 43.13
CA ASN A 1 60.64 -14.54 42.85
C ASN A 1 60.29 -14.67 41.36
N ARG A 2 59.94 -15.85 40.94
CA ARG A 2 59.22 -16.01 39.68
C ARG A 2 57.77 -15.84 39.99
N MET A 3 57.27 -14.61 39.84
CA MET A 3 55.84 -14.38 39.85
C MET A 3 55.23 -15.22 38.73
N ASP A 4 54.21 -16.01 39.05
CA ASP A 4 53.54 -16.94 38.16
C ASP A 4 52.74 -16.17 37.12
N TYR A 5 53.35 -15.78 36.02
CA TYR A 5 52.66 -15.12 34.87
C TYR A 5 51.51 -15.95 34.35
N ARG A 6 51.50 -17.28 34.62
CA ARG A 6 50.37 -18.15 34.28
C ARG A 6 49.11 -17.85 35.10
N ALA A 7 49.27 -17.55 36.40
CA ALA A 7 48.13 -17.20 37.26
C ALA A 7 47.58 -15.81 36.88
N ILE A 8 48.42 -14.86 36.54
CA ILE A 8 47.98 -13.53 36.08
C ILE A 8 47.31 -13.63 34.71
N ALA A 9 47.82 -14.43 33.77
CA ALA A 9 47.24 -14.61 32.46
C ALA A 9 45.83 -15.28 32.54
N VAL A 10 45.67 -16.27 33.42
CA VAL A 10 44.36 -16.90 33.64
C VAL A 10 43.37 -15.95 34.27
N ALA A 11 43.79 -15.11 35.23
CA ALA A 11 42.90 -14.12 35.86
C ALA A 11 42.45 -13.04 34.89
N VAL A 12 43.32 -12.61 33.94
CA VAL A 12 42.99 -11.63 32.91
C VAL A 12 42.02 -12.21 31.88
N VAL A 13 42.19 -13.49 31.47
CA VAL A 13 41.27 -14.15 30.52
C VAL A 13 39.90 -14.38 31.15
N VAL A 14 39.81 -14.79 32.40
CA VAL A 14 38.54 -14.97 33.13
C VAL A 14 37.84 -13.62 33.37
N GLY A 15 38.60 -12.57 33.70
CA GLY A 15 38.05 -11.21 33.87
C GLY A 15 37.51 -10.61 32.56
N PHE A 16 38.14 -10.89 31.43
CA PHE A 16 37.70 -10.42 30.11
C PHE A 16 36.44 -11.15 29.61
N SER A 17 36.29 -12.45 29.99
CA SER A 17 35.09 -13.24 29.63
C SER A 17 33.81 -12.80 30.33
N LEU A 18 33.91 -12.12 31.47
CA LEU A 18 32.77 -11.64 32.24
C LEU A 18 32.23 -10.28 31.71
N LEU A 19 32.98 -9.59 30.86
CA LEU A 19 32.57 -8.31 30.31
C LEU A 19 31.71 -8.41 29.02
N VAL A 20 31.54 -9.63 28.48
CA VAL A 20 30.76 -9.88 27.26
C VAL A 20 29.32 -10.30 27.58
N SER A 21 28.81 -10.08 28.79
CA SER A 21 27.39 -10.17 29.08
C SER A 21 26.67 -9.02 28.39
N GLY A 22 26.62 -9.04 27.06
CA GLY A 22 25.84 -8.13 26.26
C GLY A 22 24.37 -8.30 26.65
N CYS A 23 23.74 -7.22 27.13
CA CYS A 23 22.32 -7.14 27.26
C CYS A 23 21.70 -7.51 25.91
N ALA A 24 21.06 -8.67 25.82
CA ALA A 24 20.17 -8.97 24.71
C ALA A 24 19.03 -7.97 24.78
N VAL A 25 19.12 -6.90 24.00
CA VAL A 25 18.00 -5.98 23.81
C VAL A 25 16.96 -6.78 23.03
N THR A 26 15.96 -7.27 23.74
CA THR A 26 14.75 -7.81 23.10
C THR A 26 14.13 -6.66 22.34
N GLN A 27 14.29 -6.64 21.04
CA GLN A 27 13.56 -5.70 20.18
C GLN A 27 12.09 -6.05 20.31
N VAL A 28 11.34 -5.22 20.99
CA VAL A 28 9.88 -5.27 20.97
C VAL A 28 9.49 -4.94 19.54
N GLN A 29 9.05 -5.95 18.81
CA GLN A 29 8.54 -5.78 17.46
C GLN A 29 7.19 -5.07 17.59
N VAL A 30 7.17 -3.77 17.28
CA VAL A 30 5.94 -2.98 17.28
C VAL A 30 5.06 -3.51 16.15
N ASP A 31 3.90 -4.07 16.50
CA ASP A 31 2.88 -4.44 15.51
C ASP A 31 2.27 -3.16 14.92
N THR A 32 2.72 -2.78 13.73
CA THR A 32 2.20 -1.61 13.01
C THR A 32 0.77 -1.80 12.51
N LEU A 33 0.19 -3.00 12.64
CA LEU A 33 -1.17 -3.37 12.26
C LEU A 33 -2.03 -3.75 13.48
N ALA A 34 -1.62 -3.38 14.71
CA ALA A 34 -2.33 -3.75 15.93
C ALA A 34 -3.81 -3.34 15.90
N ASP A 35 -4.11 -2.11 15.49
CA ASP A 35 -5.48 -1.61 15.37
C ASP A 35 -6.26 -2.37 14.29
N PHE A 36 -5.61 -2.74 13.19
CA PHE A 36 -6.21 -3.58 12.17
C PHE A 36 -6.53 -4.99 12.70
N HIS A 37 -5.57 -5.59 13.41
CA HIS A 37 -5.73 -6.93 13.99
C HIS A 37 -6.80 -6.96 15.09
N GLN A 38 -7.01 -5.86 15.78
CA GLN A 38 -8.08 -5.69 16.76
C GLN A 38 -9.45 -5.48 16.08
N SER A 39 -9.52 -4.57 15.10
CA SER A 39 -10.76 -4.20 14.41
C SER A 39 -11.32 -5.33 13.55
N ARG A 40 -10.47 -6.07 12.82
CA ARG A 40 -10.84 -7.18 11.91
C ARG A 40 -12.04 -6.84 11.02
N PRO A 41 -11.96 -5.79 10.21
CA PRO A 41 -13.08 -5.39 9.36
C PRO A 41 -13.48 -6.52 8.42
N LYS A 42 -14.78 -6.69 8.17
CA LYS A 42 -15.32 -7.72 7.26
C LYS A 42 -15.70 -7.11 5.92
N SER A 43 -16.11 -5.86 5.96
CA SER A 43 -16.56 -5.10 4.81
C SER A 43 -15.75 -3.82 4.64
N ILE A 44 -15.46 -3.47 3.40
CA ILE A 44 -14.74 -2.25 3.04
C ILE A 44 -15.53 -1.46 2.03
N LEU A 45 -15.86 -0.23 2.39
CA LEU A 45 -16.42 0.79 1.51
C LEU A 45 -15.28 1.51 0.81
N ILE A 46 -15.22 1.46 -0.52
CA ILE A 46 -14.31 2.29 -1.30
C ILE A 46 -14.99 3.64 -1.51
N VAL A 47 -14.41 4.68 -0.91
CA VAL A 47 -14.91 6.05 -1.03
C VAL A 47 -14.51 6.62 -2.40
N PRO A 48 -15.31 7.53 -3.01
CA PRO A 48 -14.89 8.20 -4.25
C PRO A 48 -13.47 8.76 -4.18
N VAL A 49 -12.68 8.51 -5.22
CA VAL A 49 -11.25 8.83 -5.25
C VAL A 49 -11.02 10.33 -5.44
N VAL A 50 -10.27 10.94 -4.52
CA VAL A 50 -9.83 12.33 -4.65
C VAL A 50 -8.71 12.45 -5.68
N ASN A 51 -8.89 13.34 -6.65
CA ASN A 51 -7.94 13.55 -7.75
C ASN A 51 -7.28 14.92 -7.65
N LYS A 52 -5.99 14.96 -7.39
CA LYS A 52 -5.17 16.18 -7.42
C LYS A 52 -4.42 16.37 -8.73
N SER A 53 -4.68 15.51 -9.73
CA SER A 53 -4.13 15.68 -11.09
C SER A 53 -5.06 16.50 -11.98
N ILE A 54 -4.59 16.80 -13.18
CA ILE A 54 -5.38 17.53 -14.18
C ILE A 54 -6.22 16.60 -15.08
N ASP A 55 -6.04 15.30 -14.99
CA ASP A 55 -6.78 14.32 -15.81
C ASP A 55 -8.09 13.94 -15.13
N VAL A 56 -9.20 14.35 -15.72
CA VAL A 56 -10.55 14.12 -15.17
C VAL A 56 -10.95 12.64 -15.12
N MET A 57 -10.30 11.78 -15.91
CA MET A 57 -10.58 10.33 -15.95
C MET A 57 -9.81 9.55 -14.88
N ALA A 58 -8.82 10.17 -14.22
CA ALA A 58 -7.95 9.49 -13.27
C ALA A 58 -8.74 8.85 -12.11
N SER A 59 -9.66 9.59 -11.48
CA SER A 59 -10.49 9.07 -10.37
C SER A 59 -11.23 7.80 -10.75
N THR A 60 -11.92 7.82 -11.88
CA THR A 60 -12.70 6.68 -12.37
C THR A 60 -11.79 5.50 -12.71
N SER A 61 -10.65 5.76 -13.35
CA SER A 61 -9.68 4.73 -13.70
C SER A 61 -9.12 4.03 -12.47
N VAL A 62 -8.75 4.76 -11.44
CA VAL A 62 -8.25 4.19 -10.17
C VAL A 62 -9.38 3.44 -9.45
N LEU A 63 -10.55 4.06 -9.31
CA LEU A 63 -11.69 3.48 -8.61
C LEU A 63 -12.10 2.10 -9.16
N THR A 64 -12.05 1.92 -10.49
CA THR A 64 -12.43 0.65 -11.14
C THR A 64 -11.42 -0.49 -10.89
N THR A 65 -10.21 -0.21 -10.48
CA THR A 65 -9.14 -1.21 -10.27
C THR A 65 -9.05 -1.72 -8.83
N LEU A 66 -9.65 -1.01 -7.86
CA LEU A 66 -9.55 -1.30 -6.43
C LEU A 66 -10.42 -2.48 -5.95
N PRO A 67 -11.70 -2.65 -6.38
CA PRO A 67 -12.58 -3.66 -5.82
C PRO A 67 -12.03 -5.07 -5.93
N ARG A 68 -11.39 -5.39 -7.04
CA ARG A 68 -10.80 -6.71 -7.29
C ARG A 68 -9.73 -7.04 -6.25
N GLN A 69 -8.84 -6.12 -5.93
CA GLN A 69 -7.73 -6.34 -4.99
C GLN A 69 -8.25 -6.70 -3.59
N LEU A 70 -9.25 -5.96 -3.12
CA LEU A 70 -9.86 -6.18 -1.82
C LEU A 70 -10.71 -7.46 -1.77
N ALA A 71 -11.46 -7.73 -2.84
CA ALA A 71 -12.25 -8.96 -2.95
C ALA A 71 -11.35 -10.21 -2.96
N GLU A 72 -10.23 -10.19 -3.69
CA GLU A 72 -9.23 -11.26 -3.71
C GLU A 72 -8.53 -11.43 -2.35
N LYS A 73 -8.45 -10.36 -1.54
CA LYS A 73 -8.02 -10.41 -0.13
C LYS A 73 -9.08 -10.99 0.81
N GLY A 74 -10.28 -11.27 0.32
CA GLY A 74 -11.37 -11.88 1.09
C GLY A 74 -12.21 -10.90 1.87
N TYR A 75 -12.39 -9.67 1.40
CA TYR A 75 -13.33 -8.70 1.97
C TYR A 75 -14.63 -8.63 1.18
N TYR A 76 -15.72 -8.32 1.89
CA TYR A 76 -16.89 -7.80 1.20
C TYR A 76 -16.60 -6.37 0.74
N VAL A 77 -16.76 -6.10 -0.55
CA VAL A 77 -16.55 -4.78 -1.14
C VAL A 77 -17.87 -4.26 -1.70
N PHE A 78 -18.27 -3.08 -1.25
CA PHE A 78 -19.48 -2.45 -1.76
C PHE A 78 -19.32 -2.09 -3.24
N PRO A 79 -20.34 -2.35 -4.09
CA PRO A 79 -20.26 -2.01 -5.52
C PRO A 79 -20.05 -0.50 -5.71
N VAL A 80 -18.95 -0.11 -6.29
CA VAL A 80 -18.50 1.30 -6.38
C VAL A 80 -19.52 2.20 -7.09
N ASN A 81 -20.26 1.67 -8.08
CA ASN A 81 -21.30 2.44 -8.77
C ASN A 81 -22.52 2.69 -7.88
N THR A 82 -22.90 1.72 -7.04
CA THR A 82 -23.98 1.88 -6.06
C THR A 82 -23.61 2.87 -4.98
N VAL A 83 -22.36 2.80 -4.49
CA VAL A 83 -21.81 3.77 -3.53
C VAL A 83 -21.89 5.18 -4.10
N LYS A 84 -21.39 5.37 -5.33
CA LYS A 84 -21.43 6.66 -6.02
C LYS A 84 -22.88 7.17 -6.16
N ALA A 85 -23.78 6.35 -6.67
CA ALA A 85 -25.16 6.75 -6.89
C ALA A 85 -25.88 7.15 -5.58
N LEU A 86 -25.62 6.44 -4.48
CA LEU A 86 -26.21 6.79 -3.18
C LEU A 86 -25.65 8.10 -2.65
N LEU A 87 -24.34 8.32 -2.74
CA LEU A 87 -23.71 9.58 -2.33
C LEU A 87 -24.25 10.76 -3.15
N GLU A 88 -24.37 10.62 -4.47
CA GLU A 88 -24.97 11.63 -5.35
C GLU A 88 -26.43 11.92 -5.01
N PHE A 89 -27.20 10.90 -4.62
CA PHE A 89 -28.59 11.05 -4.16
C PHE A 89 -28.67 11.87 -2.86
N GLU A 90 -27.70 11.69 -1.95
CA GLU A 90 -27.54 12.48 -0.73
C GLU A 90 -26.94 13.88 -0.98
N GLY A 91 -26.67 14.25 -2.25
CA GLY A 91 -26.08 15.54 -2.63
C GLY A 91 -24.57 15.61 -2.53
N LEU A 92 -23.90 14.51 -2.26
CA LEU A 92 -22.44 14.39 -2.07
C LEU A 92 -21.77 14.01 -3.41
N THR A 93 -21.53 15.02 -4.24
CA THR A 93 -20.98 14.83 -5.60
C THR A 93 -19.47 15.04 -5.68
N ASP A 94 -18.90 15.83 -4.77
CA ASP A 94 -17.47 16.11 -4.72
C ASP A 94 -16.74 15.07 -3.85
N PRO A 95 -15.80 14.30 -4.41
CA PRO A 95 -14.98 13.36 -3.64
C PRO A 95 -14.26 14.00 -2.44
N GLN A 96 -13.83 15.27 -2.55
CA GLN A 96 -13.17 15.96 -1.45
C GLN A 96 -14.13 16.22 -0.28
N GLU A 97 -15.36 16.56 -0.57
CA GLU A 97 -16.41 16.72 0.47
C GLU A 97 -16.70 15.37 1.14
N VAL A 98 -16.81 14.30 0.36
CA VAL A 98 -16.99 12.93 0.90
C VAL A 98 -15.82 12.54 1.82
N HIS A 99 -14.58 12.87 1.47
CA HIS A 99 -13.42 12.59 2.33
C HIS A 99 -13.42 13.38 3.64
N ASN A 100 -14.18 14.47 3.74
CA ASN A 100 -14.30 15.28 4.96
C ASN A 100 -15.45 14.82 5.87
N ILE A 101 -16.31 13.90 5.41
CA ILE A 101 -17.38 13.34 6.24
C ILE A 101 -16.76 12.48 7.36
N PRO A 102 -17.27 12.60 8.60
CA PRO A 102 -16.82 11.71 9.66
C PRO A 102 -16.99 10.24 9.26
N PRO A 103 -15.96 9.39 9.48
CA PRO A 103 -16.04 7.97 9.15
C PRO A 103 -17.27 7.26 9.72
N ALA A 104 -17.72 7.63 10.92
CA ALA A 104 -18.91 7.07 11.55
C ALA A 104 -20.19 7.30 10.73
N ASP A 105 -20.32 8.46 10.09
CA ASP A 105 -21.51 8.81 9.31
C ASP A 105 -21.54 8.01 8.00
N LEU A 106 -20.38 7.86 7.32
CA LEU A 106 -20.28 6.99 6.14
C LEU A 106 -20.52 5.52 6.51
N ALA A 107 -19.97 5.07 7.64
CA ALA A 107 -20.20 3.72 8.14
C ALA A 107 -21.68 3.48 8.45
N ALA A 108 -22.38 4.44 9.04
CA ALA A 108 -23.82 4.34 9.33
C ALA A 108 -24.65 4.29 8.05
N LEU A 109 -24.31 5.10 7.03
CA LEU A 109 -25.02 5.15 5.75
C LEU A 109 -24.94 3.83 4.98
N PHE A 110 -23.75 3.20 4.97
CA PHE A 110 -23.49 1.99 4.19
C PHE A 110 -23.48 0.70 5.02
N HIS A 111 -23.52 0.78 6.35
CA HIS A 111 -23.27 -0.36 7.26
C HIS A 111 -21.93 -1.04 6.99
N SER A 112 -20.88 -0.23 6.78
CA SER A 112 -19.53 -0.71 6.50
C SER A 112 -18.66 -0.70 7.76
N ASP A 113 -17.76 -1.71 7.86
CA ASP A 113 -16.81 -1.79 9.00
C ASP A 113 -15.63 -0.83 8.85
N ALA A 114 -15.20 -0.61 7.59
CA ALA A 114 -14.09 0.28 7.29
C ALA A 114 -14.26 0.97 5.93
N MET A 115 -13.62 2.12 5.78
CA MET A 115 -13.60 2.93 4.57
C MET A 115 -12.18 3.02 4.01
N LEU A 116 -12.04 2.73 2.71
CA LEU A 116 -10.80 2.95 1.97
C LEU A 116 -10.86 4.31 1.26
N TYR A 117 -10.02 5.22 1.70
CA TYR A 117 -9.78 6.52 1.09
C TYR A 117 -8.57 6.44 0.17
N VAL A 118 -8.72 6.91 -1.06
CA VAL A 118 -7.60 6.98 -2.03
C VAL A 118 -7.49 8.39 -2.58
N THR A 119 -6.27 8.90 -2.59
CA THR A 119 -5.93 10.21 -3.18
C THR A 119 -4.89 10.03 -4.26
N ILE A 120 -5.17 10.57 -5.44
CA ILE A 120 -4.23 10.66 -6.57
C ILE A 120 -3.45 11.94 -6.43
N HIS A 121 -2.16 11.85 -6.12
CA HIS A 121 -1.24 12.99 -6.06
C HIS A 121 -0.60 13.29 -7.42
N ARG A 122 -0.34 12.23 -8.21
CA ARG A 122 0.23 12.33 -9.54
C ARG A 122 -0.41 11.35 -10.50
N TRP A 123 -0.69 11.85 -11.67
CA TRP A 123 -1.19 11.11 -12.82
C TRP A 123 -0.79 11.90 -14.04
N THR A 124 0.36 11.56 -14.62
CA THR A 124 0.94 12.37 -15.69
C THR A 124 1.81 11.54 -16.61
N SER A 125 1.81 11.93 -17.89
CA SER A 125 2.75 11.46 -18.88
C SER A 125 3.53 12.64 -19.43
N LYS A 126 4.86 12.59 -19.36
CA LYS A 126 5.76 13.66 -19.79
C LYS A 126 6.80 13.13 -20.75
N TYR A 127 7.06 13.88 -21.80
CA TYR A 127 8.18 13.63 -22.68
C TYR A 127 9.49 14.16 -22.05
N VAL A 128 10.45 13.29 -21.90
CA VAL A 128 11.77 13.61 -21.33
C VAL A 128 12.84 13.09 -22.29
N VAL A 129 13.50 13.99 -22.99
CA VAL A 129 14.65 13.72 -23.88
C VAL A 129 14.52 12.39 -24.65
N LEU A 130 13.72 12.36 -25.69
CA LEU A 130 13.47 11.21 -26.57
C LEU A 130 12.69 10.04 -25.94
N ALA A 131 12.20 10.17 -24.71
CA ALA A 131 11.37 9.16 -24.04
C ALA A 131 10.13 9.80 -23.42
N THR A 132 9.06 9.05 -23.33
CA THR A 132 7.87 9.42 -22.55
C THR A 132 7.93 8.71 -21.21
N LYS A 133 7.70 9.42 -20.12
CA LYS A 133 7.60 8.86 -18.79
C LYS A 133 6.19 9.08 -18.25
N THR A 134 5.51 7.98 -17.96
CA THR A 134 4.20 7.99 -17.29
C THR A 134 4.41 7.73 -15.81
N GLU A 135 3.83 8.56 -14.95
CA GLU A 135 3.96 8.47 -13.50
C GLU A 135 2.60 8.49 -12.83
N VAL A 136 2.45 7.62 -11.82
CA VAL A 136 1.32 7.63 -10.90
C VAL A 136 1.82 7.68 -9.45
N ASP A 137 1.09 8.40 -8.59
CA ASP A 137 1.40 8.52 -7.17
C ASP A 137 0.08 8.51 -6.40
N PHE A 138 -0.14 7.46 -5.63
CA PHE A 138 -1.38 7.19 -4.90
C PHE A 138 -1.13 7.07 -3.42
N GLU A 139 -1.99 7.67 -2.62
CA GLU A 139 -2.06 7.51 -1.18
C GLU A 139 -3.33 6.75 -0.83
N TYR A 140 -3.17 5.74 0.03
CA TYR A 140 -4.25 4.87 0.51
C TYR A 140 -4.34 4.98 2.02
N ARG A 141 -5.57 5.06 2.54
CA ARG A 141 -5.84 5.04 3.97
C ARG A 141 -7.08 4.19 4.22
N LEU A 142 -6.96 3.18 5.06
CA LEU A 142 -8.09 2.41 5.56
C LEU A 142 -8.42 2.88 6.96
N VAL A 143 -9.65 3.31 7.17
CA VAL A 143 -10.12 3.90 8.42
C VAL A 143 -11.34 3.12 8.91
N ALA A 144 -11.36 2.74 10.18
CA ALA A 144 -12.52 2.08 10.80
C ALA A 144 -13.69 3.06 10.99
N ALA A 145 -14.87 2.51 11.30
CA ALA A 145 -16.07 3.31 11.54
C ALA A 145 -15.93 4.34 12.68
N ASP A 146 -15.11 4.07 13.69
CA ASP A 146 -14.81 4.97 14.80
C ASP A 146 -13.75 6.04 14.48
N GLY A 147 -13.19 6.04 13.27
CA GLY A 147 -12.14 6.96 12.83
C GLY A 147 -10.72 6.45 13.06
N THR A 148 -10.52 5.29 13.65
CA THR A 148 -9.19 4.70 13.85
C THR A 148 -8.54 4.39 12.50
N LEU A 149 -7.31 4.86 12.29
CA LEU A 149 -6.51 4.54 11.11
C LEU A 149 -5.98 3.11 11.25
N LEU A 150 -6.52 2.20 10.44
CA LEU A 150 -6.15 0.78 10.45
C LEU A 150 -4.90 0.49 9.62
N TRP A 151 -4.74 1.21 8.51
CA TRP A 151 -3.66 0.98 7.57
C TRP A 151 -3.50 2.18 6.64
N ALA A 152 -2.27 2.49 6.26
CA ALA A 152 -1.95 3.51 5.27
C ALA A 152 -0.70 3.13 4.48
N GLU A 153 -0.75 3.38 3.17
CA GLU A 153 0.38 3.19 2.25
C GLU A 153 0.38 4.27 1.17
N ARG A 154 1.56 4.50 0.61
CA ARG A 154 1.74 5.37 -0.55
C ARG A 154 2.60 4.68 -1.59
N GLU A 155 2.15 4.67 -2.82
CA GLU A 155 2.83 4.02 -3.92
C GLU A 155 3.08 5.01 -5.05
N ASN A 156 4.32 5.05 -5.50
CA ASN A 156 4.75 5.87 -6.63
C ASN A 156 5.39 4.95 -7.67
N LEU A 157 4.77 4.84 -8.83
CA LEU A 157 5.30 4.08 -9.95
C LEU A 157 5.53 4.96 -11.16
N SER A 158 6.53 4.58 -11.93
CA SER A 158 6.81 5.19 -13.22
C SER A 158 7.05 4.14 -14.28
N TYR A 159 6.51 4.41 -15.45
CA TYR A 159 6.68 3.62 -16.66
C TYR A 159 7.33 4.46 -17.74
N SER A 160 8.32 3.89 -18.41
CA SER A 160 8.90 4.44 -19.64
C SER A 160 8.97 3.30 -20.65
N PRO A 161 8.44 3.47 -21.87
CA PRO A 161 8.62 2.48 -22.91
C PRO A 161 10.10 2.20 -23.12
N GLN A 162 10.49 0.95 -23.03
CA GLN A 162 11.84 0.50 -23.39
C GLN A 162 11.76 -0.21 -24.72
N SER A 163 12.53 0.25 -25.71
CA SER A 163 12.71 -0.49 -26.94
C SER A 163 13.70 -1.63 -26.71
N ASP A 164 13.36 -2.82 -27.16
CA ASP A 164 14.35 -3.89 -27.25
C ASP A 164 15.50 -3.43 -28.18
N SER A 165 16.73 -3.53 -27.70
CA SER A 165 17.89 -3.09 -28.47
C SER A 165 18.05 -3.98 -29.70
N SER A 166 17.98 -3.36 -30.88
CA SER A 166 18.20 -4.04 -32.17
C SER A 166 19.69 -4.20 -32.48
N GLY A 167 20.57 -3.65 -31.62
CA GLY A 167 22.02 -3.58 -31.85
C GLY A 167 22.43 -2.49 -32.82
N ASN A 168 21.48 -1.70 -33.34
CA ASN A 168 21.73 -0.52 -34.18
C ASN A 168 21.23 0.74 -33.46
N PRO A 169 22.15 1.61 -32.96
CA PRO A 169 21.78 2.79 -32.17
C PRO A 169 20.78 3.74 -32.84
N LEU A 170 20.84 3.86 -34.16
CA LEU A 170 19.92 4.75 -34.89
C LEU A 170 18.50 4.15 -34.99
N THR A 171 18.40 2.82 -35.18
CA THR A 171 17.12 2.12 -35.21
C THR A 171 16.48 2.15 -33.82
N ASP A 172 17.25 1.89 -32.77
CA ASP A 172 16.77 1.91 -31.38
C ASP A 172 16.24 3.30 -31.00
N LEU A 173 16.91 4.38 -31.39
CA LEU A 173 16.45 5.75 -31.19
C LEU A 173 15.14 6.06 -31.92
N LEU A 174 14.96 5.55 -33.14
CA LEU A 174 13.72 5.74 -33.91
C LEU A 174 12.57 4.98 -33.28
N VAL A 175 12.77 3.73 -32.86
CA VAL A 175 11.77 2.91 -32.21
C VAL A 175 11.36 3.56 -30.87
N MET A 176 12.33 3.97 -30.03
CA MET A 176 12.08 4.66 -28.77
C MET A 176 11.29 5.96 -28.97
N ALA A 177 11.62 6.76 -30.01
CA ALA A 177 10.89 7.98 -30.30
C ALA A 177 9.45 7.71 -30.74
N LEU A 178 9.22 6.64 -31.51
CA LEU A 178 7.88 6.23 -31.94
C LEU A 178 7.04 5.72 -30.77
N GLU A 179 7.58 4.83 -29.94
CA GLU A 179 6.93 4.30 -28.73
C GLU A 179 6.59 5.42 -27.75
N SER A 180 7.52 6.37 -27.55
CA SER A 180 7.29 7.54 -26.71
C SER A 180 6.20 8.46 -27.25
N ALA A 181 6.07 8.57 -28.58
CA ALA A 181 5.00 9.37 -29.19
C ALA A 181 3.63 8.70 -28.99
N VAL A 182 3.56 7.36 -29.12
CA VAL A 182 2.34 6.57 -28.88
C VAL A 182 1.94 6.65 -27.41
N GLU A 183 2.87 6.44 -26.49
CA GLU A 183 2.63 6.52 -25.04
C GLU A 183 2.15 7.92 -24.63
N ARG A 184 2.69 8.98 -25.24
CA ARG A 184 2.24 10.35 -24.98
C ARG A 184 0.81 10.60 -25.48
N ALA A 185 0.43 10.01 -26.60
CA ALA A 185 -0.90 10.17 -27.20
C ALA A 185 -1.97 9.36 -26.47
N ALA A 186 -1.57 8.17 -25.92
CA ALA A 186 -2.44 7.25 -25.21
C ALA A 186 -1.68 6.62 -24.02
N PRO A 187 -1.45 7.34 -22.93
CA PRO A 187 -0.67 6.88 -21.80
C PRO A 187 -1.22 5.59 -21.17
N ASN A 188 -0.31 4.67 -20.84
CA ASN A 188 -0.67 3.35 -20.33
C ASN A 188 -0.93 3.39 -18.79
N TYR A 189 -1.93 4.15 -18.37
CA TYR A 189 -2.25 4.33 -16.96
C TYR A 189 -2.86 3.10 -16.29
N LEU A 190 -3.74 2.35 -16.98
CA LEU A 190 -4.46 1.25 -16.35
C LEU A 190 -3.57 0.09 -15.89
N PRO A 191 -2.62 -0.42 -16.72
CA PRO A 191 -1.66 -1.42 -16.26
C PRO A 191 -0.82 -0.92 -15.08
N LEU A 192 -0.32 0.31 -15.16
CA LEU A 192 0.48 0.92 -14.10
C LEU A 192 -0.32 1.09 -12.80
N THR A 193 -1.60 1.46 -12.90
CA THR A 193 -2.51 1.55 -11.76
C THR A 193 -2.78 0.18 -11.12
N ARG A 194 -2.95 -0.86 -11.95
CA ARG A 194 -3.10 -2.24 -11.44
C ARG A 194 -1.85 -2.73 -10.75
N GLU A 195 -0.69 -2.42 -11.30
CA GLU A 195 0.60 -2.74 -10.70
C GLU A 195 0.77 -2.03 -9.35
N ALA A 196 0.49 -0.71 -9.28
CA ALA A 196 0.51 0.04 -8.04
C ALA A 196 -0.39 -0.59 -6.96
N ASN A 197 -1.64 -0.91 -7.31
CA ASN A 197 -2.56 -1.57 -6.39
C ASN A 197 -2.05 -2.97 -5.98
N THR A 198 -1.46 -3.72 -6.90
CA THR A 198 -0.88 -5.03 -6.57
C THR A 198 0.27 -4.88 -5.59
N ASN A 199 1.19 -3.95 -5.84
CA ASN A 199 2.31 -3.68 -4.94
C ASN A 199 1.84 -3.32 -3.54
N VAL A 200 0.81 -2.50 -3.43
CA VAL A 200 0.27 -2.03 -2.15
C VAL A 200 -0.45 -3.13 -1.38
N PHE A 201 -1.38 -3.85 -2.01
CA PHE A 201 -2.20 -4.83 -1.31
C PHE A 201 -1.50 -6.21 -1.16
N TRP A 202 -0.52 -6.54 -2.02
CA TRP A 202 0.16 -7.83 -2.03
C TRP A 202 1.64 -7.75 -1.66
N ASN A 203 2.06 -6.65 -1.02
CA ASN A 203 3.42 -6.47 -0.55
C ASN A 203 3.80 -7.60 0.41
N MET A 204 4.93 -8.28 0.13
CA MET A 204 5.40 -9.40 0.96
C MET A 204 5.98 -8.94 2.31
N HIS A 205 6.50 -7.70 2.39
CA HIS A 205 7.13 -7.17 3.60
C HIS A 205 6.11 -6.55 4.58
N ARG A 206 5.01 -6.03 4.05
CA ARG A 206 3.92 -5.42 4.82
C ARG A 206 2.59 -5.84 4.20
N PRO A 207 2.23 -7.13 4.32
CA PRO A 207 1.04 -7.63 3.64
C PRO A 207 -0.22 -7.01 4.23
N PHE A 208 -1.10 -6.52 3.35
CA PHE A 208 -2.46 -6.16 3.76
C PHE A 208 -3.15 -7.41 4.34
N PRO A 209 -3.68 -7.36 5.58
CA PRO A 209 -4.24 -8.54 6.23
C PRO A 209 -5.37 -9.20 5.41
N PRO A 210 -5.57 -10.51 5.53
CA PRO A 210 -6.69 -11.19 4.86
C PRO A 210 -8.02 -10.87 5.53
N GLY A 211 -9.07 -10.72 4.72
CA GLY A 211 -10.44 -10.59 5.15
C GLY A 211 -11.09 -11.94 5.47
N PRO A 212 -12.30 -11.94 6.07
CA PRO A 212 -12.94 -13.15 6.62
C PRO A 212 -13.28 -14.22 5.57
N TYR A 213 -13.34 -13.84 4.30
CA TYR A 213 -13.63 -14.76 3.19
C TYR A 213 -12.36 -15.30 2.52
N ALA A 214 -11.17 -14.92 3.00
CA ALA A 214 -9.90 -15.46 2.50
C ALA A 214 -9.62 -16.87 3.07
N PRO A 215 -9.11 -17.82 2.28
CA PRO A 215 -8.81 -19.17 2.75
C PRO A 215 -7.83 -19.23 3.94
N ASN A 216 -6.91 -18.27 4.01
CA ASN A 216 -5.88 -18.18 5.02
C ASN A 216 -6.25 -17.30 6.23
N TYR A 217 -7.48 -16.79 6.31
CA TYR A 217 -7.91 -15.88 7.39
C TYR A 217 -7.63 -16.44 8.78
N VAL A 218 -8.15 -17.63 9.08
CA VAL A 218 -8.01 -18.26 10.40
C VAL A 218 -6.54 -18.47 10.76
N THR A 219 -5.76 -19.04 9.85
CA THR A 219 -4.33 -19.30 10.06
C THR A 219 -3.56 -17.99 10.31
N TYR A 220 -3.85 -16.95 9.54
CA TYR A 220 -3.22 -15.64 9.69
C TYR A 220 -3.47 -15.06 11.09
N TYR A 221 -4.74 -15.01 11.52
CA TYR A 221 -5.09 -14.41 12.81
C TYR A 221 -4.70 -15.27 14.03
N GLN A 222 -4.46 -16.56 13.84
CA GLN A 222 -3.82 -17.41 14.86
C GLN A 222 -2.34 -17.08 15.05
N MET A 223 -1.63 -16.70 13.96
CA MET A 223 -0.21 -16.34 14.03
C MET A 223 0.03 -14.95 14.63
N VAL A 224 -0.85 -13.99 14.35
CA VAL A 224 -0.71 -12.60 14.84
C VAL A 224 -1.41 -12.37 16.19
N ALA A 225 -2.22 -13.30 16.67
CA ALA A 225 -2.79 -13.20 18.01
C ALA A 225 -1.63 -13.24 19.02
N PRO A 226 -1.55 -12.32 19.99
CA PRO A 226 -0.54 -12.40 21.03
C PRO A 226 -0.65 -13.77 21.73
N ALA A 227 0.48 -14.47 21.82
CA ALA A 227 0.53 -15.69 22.64
C ALA A 227 -0.03 -15.32 24.02
N LYS A 228 -1.08 -16.01 24.47
CA LYS A 228 -1.54 -15.87 25.85
C LYS A 228 -0.33 -16.21 26.72
N LEU A 229 0.20 -15.22 27.40
CA LEU A 229 1.12 -15.44 28.50
C LEU A 229 0.26 -16.04 29.62
N ASP A 230 0.31 -17.37 29.74
CA ASP A 230 -0.21 -18.09 30.90
C ASP A 230 0.69 -17.83 32.12
#